data_ff05b7fd09ca548a0b263d721964ddef
#
_entry.id   ff05b7fd09ca548a0b263d721964ddef
#
_cell.length_a   1.000
_cell.length_b   1.000
_cell.length_c   1.000
_cell.angle_alpha   90.00
_cell.angle_beta   90.00
_cell.angle_gamma   90.00
#
_symmetry.space_group_name_H-M   'P 1'
#
loop_
_entity.id
_entity.type
_entity.pdbx_description
1 polymer ?
#
loop_
_entity_poly.entity_id
_entity_poly.type
_entity_poly.pdbx_seq_one_letter_code
_entity_poly.pdbx_strand_id
1 'polypeptide(L)'
;ERTFDDDLRDPERLAAELTRIAGYAWDRIERARVAGRTVTLKVKFADFEIITRSRSFGTTLGRLEFEAAGQALLAALHPLPKGIRLLGLGMHNLVEGEIEQPRQLGLAI
;
A
#
# COMPACT_ATOMS: atom_id res chain seq x y z
N GLU A 1 -1.88 4.80 -7.67
CA GLU A 1 -1.33 6.01 -7.05
C GLU A 1 -2.13 7.24 -7.48
N ARG A 2 -1.98 8.30 -6.72
CA ARG A 2 -2.75 9.50 -6.95
C ARG A 2 -1.86 10.73 -6.73
N THR A 3 -1.89 11.64 -7.69
CA THR A 3 -1.21 12.93 -7.61
C THR A 3 -2.21 13.99 -7.16
N PHE A 4 -1.78 14.87 -6.26
CA PHE A 4 -2.65 15.92 -5.73
C PHE A 4 -2.34 17.23 -6.41
N ASP A 5 -3.38 18.05 -6.59
CA ASP A 5 -3.21 19.38 -7.19
C ASP A 5 -2.40 20.27 -6.25
N ASP A 6 -2.68 20.20 -4.94
CA ASP A 6 -1.93 20.91 -3.93
C ASP A 6 -1.21 19.91 -3.05
N ASP A 7 -0.06 20.30 -2.53
CA ASP A 7 0.68 19.42 -1.61
C ASP A 7 -0.05 19.33 -0.28
N LEU A 8 -0.18 18.11 0.23
CA LEU A 8 -0.96 17.85 1.43
C LEU A 8 -0.07 17.57 2.62
N ARG A 9 -0.45 18.11 3.78
CA ARG A 9 0.22 17.82 5.04
C ARG A 9 -0.72 17.36 6.13
N ASP A 10 -2.02 17.60 5.96
CA ASP A 10 -3.00 17.26 6.98
C ASP A 10 -3.12 15.74 7.14
N PRO A 11 -2.83 15.19 8.33
CA PRO A 11 -2.89 13.75 8.53
C PRO A 11 -4.26 13.14 8.22
N GLU A 12 -5.33 13.83 8.58
CA GLU A 12 -6.67 13.31 8.34
C GLU A 12 -7.00 13.27 6.86
N ARG A 13 -6.61 14.32 6.13
CA ARG A 13 -6.84 14.37 4.70
C ARG A 13 -6.03 13.31 3.98
N LEU A 14 -4.77 13.13 4.39
CA LEU A 14 -3.92 12.11 3.79
C LEU A 14 -4.44 10.71 4.07
N ALA A 15 -4.93 10.47 5.29
CA ALA A 15 -5.50 9.17 5.62
C ALA A 15 -6.74 8.87 4.77
N ALA A 16 -7.59 9.88 4.55
CA ALA A 16 -8.78 9.70 3.72
C ALA A 16 -8.42 9.41 2.27
N GLU A 17 -7.41 10.11 1.75
CA GLU A 17 -6.94 9.85 0.39
C GLU A 17 -6.35 8.44 0.28
N LEU A 18 -5.63 8.00 1.29
CA LEU A 18 -5.05 6.67 1.27
C LEU A 18 -6.13 5.59 1.30
N THR A 19 -7.22 5.81 2.04
CA THR A 19 -8.35 4.89 2.04
C THR A 19 -8.89 4.70 0.62
N ARG A 20 -9.02 5.78 -0.15
CA ARG A 20 -9.49 5.71 -1.53
C ARG A 20 -8.50 4.97 -2.43
N ILE A 21 -7.23 5.28 -2.27
CA ILE A 21 -6.16 4.63 -3.04
C ILE A 21 -6.12 3.13 -2.73
N ALA A 22 -6.27 2.77 -1.46
CA ALA A 22 -6.29 1.37 -1.05
C ALA A 22 -7.47 0.63 -1.69
N GLY A 23 -8.62 1.29 -1.78
CA GLY A 23 -9.78 0.68 -2.43
C GLY A 23 -9.54 0.38 -3.89
N TYR A 24 -8.98 1.34 -4.63
CA TYR A 24 -8.68 1.13 -6.04
C TYR A 24 -7.61 0.05 -6.23
N ALA A 25 -6.58 0.06 -5.38
CA ALA A 25 -5.52 -0.94 -5.47
C ALA A 25 -6.07 -2.33 -5.16
N TRP A 26 -6.93 -2.42 -4.16
CA TRP A 26 -7.53 -3.71 -3.80
C TRP A 26 -8.40 -4.27 -4.91
N ASP A 27 -9.17 -3.41 -5.59
CA ASP A 27 -9.99 -3.85 -6.70
C ASP A 27 -9.13 -4.48 -7.79
N ARG A 28 -7.95 -3.93 -8.04
CA ARG A 28 -7.04 -4.49 -9.04
C ARG A 28 -6.43 -5.80 -8.58
N ILE A 29 -6.08 -5.88 -7.30
CA ILE A 29 -5.55 -7.12 -6.72
C ILE A 29 -6.58 -8.23 -6.86
N GLU A 30 -7.82 -7.93 -6.53
CA GLU A 30 -8.91 -8.90 -6.60
C GLU A 30 -9.16 -9.37 -8.01
N ARG A 31 -9.19 -8.43 -8.97
CA ARG A 31 -9.40 -8.79 -10.37
C ARG A 31 -8.27 -9.63 -10.93
N ALA A 32 -7.06 -9.40 -10.46
CA ALA A 32 -5.90 -10.18 -10.89
C ALA A 32 -5.84 -11.55 -10.23
N ARG A 33 -6.68 -11.80 -9.22
CA ARG A 33 -6.73 -13.06 -8.49
C ARG A 33 -5.38 -13.41 -7.88
N VAL A 34 -4.74 -12.43 -7.27
CA VAL A 34 -3.49 -12.64 -6.56
C VAL A 34 -3.68 -12.21 -5.11
N ALA A 35 -2.77 -12.68 -4.26
CA ALA A 35 -2.70 -12.26 -2.86
C ALA A 35 -1.25 -11.93 -2.57
N GLY A 36 -1.01 -11.14 -1.55
CA GLY A 36 0.35 -10.72 -1.25
C GLY A 36 0.59 -10.59 0.23
N ARG A 37 1.86 -10.47 0.59
CA ARG A 37 2.27 -10.39 1.99
C ARG A 37 3.08 -9.15 2.31
N THR A 38 3.42 -8.33 1.31
CA THR A 38 4.20 -7.11 1.53
C THR A 38 3.41 -5.93 1.02
N VAL A 39 3.21 -4.96 1.91
CA VAL A 39 2.55 -3.70 1.55
C VAL A 39 3.62 -2.64 1.40
N THR A 40 3.57 -1.89 0.30
CA THR A 40 4.52 -0.82 0.02
C THR A 40 3.79 0.49 -0.19
N LEU A 41 4.19 1.49 0.58
CA LEU A 41 3.70 2.85 0.44
C LEU A 41 4.76 3.66 -0.31
N LYS A 42 4.31 4.37 -1.35
CA LYS A 42 5.17 5.27 -2.12
C LYS A 42 4.71 6.70 -1.87
N VAL A 43 5.65 7.57 -1.55
CA VAL A 43 5.36 8.98 -1.29
C VAL A 43 6.29 9.82 -2.13
N LYS A 44 5.71 10.80 -2.84
CA LYS A 44 6.50 11.83 -3.52
C LYS A 44 6.19 13.16 -2.85
N PHE A 45 7.23 13.82 -2.39
CA PHE A 45 7.09 15.10 -1.71
C PHE A 45 7.04 16.26 -2.69
N ALA A 46 6.76 17.45 -2.16
CA ALA A 46 6.63 18.66 -2.95
C ALA A 46 7.86 18.97 -3.79
N ASP A 47 9.05 18.62 -3.30
CA ASP A 47 10.31 18.82 -4.01
C ASP A 47 10.68 17.65 -4.92
N PHE A 48 9.72 16.75 -5.17
CA PHE A 48 9.86 15.58 -6.03
C PHE A 48 10.74 14.47 -5.47
N GLU A 49 11.18 14.58 -4.23
CA GLU A 49 11.86 13.47 -3.57
C GLU A 49 10.87 12.32 -3.38
N ILE A 50 11.29 11.11 -3.71
CA ILE A 50 10.44 9.91 -3.60
C ILE A 50 11.01 9.02 -2.51
N ILE A 51 10.14 8.57 -1.61
CA ILE A 51 10.51 7.55 -0.64
C ILE A 51 9.51 6.40 -0.73
N THR A 52 9.95 5.23 -0.32
CA THR A 52 9.07 4.07 -0.19
C THR A 52 9.25 3.47 1.19
N ARG A 53 8.17 2.91 1.71
CA ARG A 53 8.19 2.20 2.99
C ARG A 53 7.40 0.93 2.81
N SER A 54 7.92 -0.16 3.34
CA SER A 54 7.29 -1.46 3.16
C SER A 54 7.19 -2.20 4.48
N ARG A 55 6.22 -3.10 4.55
CA ARG A 55 6.10 -4.01 5.66
C ARG A 55 5.64 -5.36 5.14
N SER A 56 6.33 -6.42 5.57
CA SER A 56 6.01 -7.79 5.17
C SER A 56 5.36 -8.52 6.34
N PHE A 57 4.47 -9.45 6.01
CA PHE A 57 3.71 -10.21 6.98
C PHE A 57 3.93 -11.70 6.73
N GLY A 58 3.60 -12.51 7.74
CA GLY A 58 3.79 -13.96 7.63
C GLY A 58 2.75 -14.64 6.78
N THR A 59 1.60 -13.99 6.56
CA THR A 59 0.52 -14.57 5.76
C THR A 59 0.05 -13.54 4.75
N THR A 60 -0.74 -14.01 3.77
CA THR A 60 -1.34 -13.09 2.81
C THR A 60 -2.37 -12.21 3.51
N LEU A 61 -2.56 -11.00 2.98
CA LEU A 61 -3.41 -10.00 3.60
C LEU A 61 -4.76 -9.92 2.91
N GLY A 62 -5.80 -9.71 3.70
CA GLY A 62 -7.10 -9.35 3.19
C GLY A 62 -7.21 -7.84 3.01
N ARG A 63 -8.41 -7.39 2.62
CA ARG A 63 -8.63 -5.98 2.29
C ARG A 63 -8.37 -5.06 3.49
N LEU A 64 -8.92 -5.42 4.65
CA LEU A 64 -8.80 -4.56 5.83
C LEU A 64 -7.38 -4.49 6.32
N GLU A 65 -6.66 -5.62 6.28
CA GLU A 65 -5.26 -5.65 6.71
C GLU A 65 -4.38 -4.87 5.75
N PHE A 66 -4.67 -4.93 4.45
CA PHE A 66 -3.94 -4.17 3.45
C PHE A 66 -4.07 -2.67 3.72
N GLU A 67 -5.30 -2.20 3.91
CA GLU A 67 -5.53 -0.79 4.19
C GLU A 67 -4.91 -0.38 5.53
N ALA A 68 -5.07 -1.20 6.56
CA ALA A 68 -4.53 -0.87 7.89
C ALA A 68 -3.01 -0.77 7.85
N ALA A 69 -2.36 -1.68 7.11
CA ALA A 69 -0.90 -1.64 6.96
C ALA A 69 -0.46 -0.38 6.24
N GLY A 70 -1.17 0.01 5.19
CA GLY A 70 -0.86 1.25 4.48
C GLY A 70 -1.01 2.47 5.37
N GLN A 71 -2.08 2.53 6.15
CA GLN A 71 -2.30 3.64 7.07
C GLN A 71 -1.22 3.71 8.13
N ALA A 72 -0.76 2.56 8.65
CA ALA A 72 0.30 2.54 9.64
C ALA A 72 1.62 3.04 9.06
N LEU A 73 1.92 2.67 7.81
CA LEU A 73 3.13 3.16 7.15
C LEU A 73 3.07 4.67 6.95
N LEU A 74 1.92 5.19 6.56
CA LEU A 74 1.75 6.62 6.38
C LEU A 74 1.86 7.36 7.72
N ALA A 75 1.21 6.85 8.76
CA ALA A 75 1.24 7.48 10.08
C ALA A 75 2.65 7.58 10.62
N ALA A 76 3.49 6.59 10.33
CA ALA A 76 4.87 6.56 10.82
C ALA A 76 5.74 7.67 10.19
N LEU A 77 5.28 8.29 9.12
CA LEU A 77 6.03 9.39 8.49
C LEU A 77 5.82 10.73 9.16
N HIS A 78 4.81 10.85 10.01
CA HIS A 78 4.53 12.11 10.68
C HIS A 78 5.45 12.32 11.89
N PRO A 79 5.85 13.56 12.16
CA PRO A 79 5.50 14.77 11.44
C PRO A 79 6.20 14.83 10.07
N LEU A 80 5.49 15.34 9.08
CA LEU A 80 6.01 15.37 7.72
C LEU A 80 7.02 16.50 7.57
N PRO A 81 8.17 16.24 6.91
CA PRO A 81 9.14 17.32 6.65
C PRO A 81 8.67 18.24 5.55
N LYS A 82 7.83 17.76 4.64
CA LYS A 82 7.36 18.51 3.48
C LYS A 82 5.96 18.02 3.12
N GLY A 83 5.26 18.82 2.33
CA GLY A 83 3.95 18.40 1.83
C GLY A 83 4.08 17.20 0.88
N ILE A 84 3.04 16.41 0.80
CA ILE A 84 3.00 15.22 -0.04
C ILE A 84 2.25 15.56 -1.32
N ARG A 85 2.90 15.26 -2.44
CA ARG A 85 2.38 15.52 -3.78
C ARG A 85 1.72 14.30 -4.38
N LEU A 86 2.19 13.10 -4.02
CA LEU A 86 1.69 11.86 -4.60
C LEU A 86 1.74 10.75 -3.55
N LEU A 87 0.69 9.95 -3.53
CA LEU A 87 0.63 8.72 -2.72
C LEU A 87 0.35 7.54 -3.61
N GLY A 88 1.00 6.42 -3.33
CA GLY A 88 0.72 5.15 -3.97
C GLY A 88 0.78 4.04 -2.95
N LEU A 89 -0.03 3.02 -3.14
CA LEU A 89 -0.04 1.84 -2.28
C LEU A 89 -0.10 0.60 -3.16
N GLY A 90 0.76 -0.36 -2.86
CA GLY A 90 0.83 -1.58 -3.63
C GLY A 90 1.09 -2.79 -2.77
N MET A 91 0.93 -3.95 -3.38
CA MET A 91 1.15 -5.24 -2.74
C MET A 91 2.22 -5.98 -3.50
N HIS A 92 3.14 -6.59 -2.77
CA HIS A 92 4.25 -7.35 -3.34
C HIS A 92 4.33 -8.72 -2.69
N ASN A 93 5.27 -9.54 -3.16
CA ASN A 93 5.38 -10.94 -2.77
C ASN A 93 4.06 -11.64 -3.02
N LEU A 94 3.62 -11.53 -4.27
CA LEU A 94 2.32 -12.02 -4.69
C LEU A 94 2.35 -13.53 -4.88
N VAL A 95 1.23 -14.17 -4.52
CA VAL A 95 0.98 -15.56 -4.87
C VAL A 95 -0.36 -15.59 -5.59
N GLU A 96 -0.56 -16.62 -6.39
CA GLU A 96 -1.79 -16.73 -7.11
C GLU A 96 -2.92 -17.11 -6.23
N GLY A 97 -3.95 -16.30 -6.37
CA GLY A 97 -5.25 -16.56 -5.86
C GLY A 97 -5.37 -17.30 -4.62
N GLU A 98 -6.40 -18.03 -4.50
CA GLU A 98 -6.70 -18.78 -3.40
C GLU A 98 -5.93 -20.02 -3.26
N ILE A 99 -4.88 -20.05 -3.64
CA ILE A 99 -4.05 -21.14 -3.53
C ILE A 99 -3.96 -21.76 -2.26
N GLU A 100 -4.15 -22.37 -2.07
CA GLU A 100 -4.04 -22.75 -1.03
C GLU A 100 -3.16 -23.57 -0.86
N GLN A 101 -2.90 -23.49 -1.38
CA GLN A 101 -2.14 -23.85 -1.28
C GLN A 101 -1.13 -24.26 -1.17
N PRO A 102 -1.01 -24.89 -1.00
CA PRO A 102 0.04 -24.81 -0.97
C PRO A 102 0.99 -25.17 -1.42
N ARG A 103 0.89 -25.13 -1.55
CA ARG A 103 1.71 -25.21 -1.94
C ARG A 103 2.55 -25.03 -2.32
N GLN A 104 2.27 -25.01 -2.38
CA GLN A 104 2.94 -24.68 -2.73
C GLN A 104 3.66 -24.44 -2.98
N LEU A 105 3.38 -24.64 -2.87
CA LEU A 105 4.13 -24.30 -3.03
C LEU A 105 5.02 -24.15 -3.23
N GLY A 106 4.89 -24.48 -3.27
CA GLY A 106 5.76 -24.26 -3.39
C GLY A 106 6.45 -24.14 -3.57
N LEU A 107 6.04 -24.33 -3.60
CA LEU A 107 6.74 -24.14 -3.75
C LEU A 107 7.49 -23.89 -3.87
N ALA A 108 7.13 -23.91 -3.82
CA ALA A 108 7.79 -23.64 -3.87
C ALA A 108 8.43 -23.51 -3.84
N ILE A 109 8.12 -23.86 -3.67
CA ILE A 109 8.67 -23.75 -3.66
C ILE A 109 9.26 -23.80 -3.88
#